data_5f69789e4d4c2b40206ed40b7d75ce2b
#
_entry.id   5f69789e4d4c2b40206ed40b7d75ce2b
#
_cell.length_a   1.000
_cell.length_b   1.000
_cell.length_c   1.000
_cell.angle_alpha   90.00
_cell.angle_beta   90.00
_cell.angle_gamma   90.00
#
_symmetry.space_group_name_H-M   'P 1'
#
loop_
_entity.id
_entity.type
_entity.pdbx_description
1 polymer ?
#
loop_
_entity_poly.entity_id
_entity_poly.type
_entity_poly.pdbx_seq_one_letter_code
_entity_poly.pdbx_strand_id
1 'polypeptide(L)'
;GRWGFDAMSNEVNVRYIKYITARLASFRNVWWSMANEWDYVKAKTVDDWKLLTKTVVENDPYRHLCSIHGATATYFDYWMPEFTHVSIQDEAPVLSSTASATLRKIYRKPVICDEVGYEGNLPYRWGRLSPQQMTYFILNGLLGGIYVTHGECYQQGNEPIFWAQGGSLKGESWKRVKFLRTILEAAPYPLEMADISRDLVTSTAGP
;
A
#
# COMPACT_ATOMS: atom_id res chain seq x y z
N GLY A 1 -3.00 5.39 -20.79
CA GLY A 1 -3.10 3.93 -20.64
C GLY A 1 -3.98 3.29 -21.69
N ARG A 2 -4.00 1.97 -21.76
CA ARG A 2 -4.72 1.19 -22.79
C ARG A 2 -6.22 1.53 -22.91
N TRP A 3 -6.84 1.94 -21.82
CA TRP A 3 -8.27 2.20 -21.73
C TRP A 3 -8.65 3.68 -21.84
N GLY A 4 -7.66 4.56 -22.00
CA GLY A 4 -7.86 5.99 -22.19
C GLY A 4 -8.25 6.81 -20.96
N PHE A 5 -8.40 6.19 -19.77
CA PHE A 5 -8.76 6.91 -18.53
C PHE A 5 -7.76 7.98 -18.13
N ASP A 6 -6.49 7.78 -18.42
CA ASP A 6 -5.41 8.72 -18.17
C ASP A 6 -5.51 9.98 -19.02
N ALA A 7 -6.04 9.87 -20.23
CA ALA A 7 -6.14 10.95 -21.21
C ALA A 7 -7.50 11.70 -21.22
N MET A 8 -8.46 11.30 -20.39
CA MET A 8 -9.75 12.00 -20.29
C MET A 8 -9.59 13.42 -19.73
N SER A 9 -10.40 14.35 -20.23
CA SER A 9 -10.48 15.70 -19.65
C SER A 9 -10.96 15.67 -18.19
N ASN A 10 -10.63 16.71 -17.43
CA ASN A 10 -11.07 16.81 -16.03
C ASN A 10 -12.59 16.81 -15.87
N GLU A 11 -13.32 17.39 -16.81
CA GLU A 11 -14.78 17.35 -16.81
C GLU A 11 -15.30 15.90 -16.89
N VAL A 12 -14.75 15.09 -17.80
CA VAL A 12 -15.13 13.69 -17.97
C VAL A 12 -14.70 12.87 -16.75
N ASN A 13 -13.50 13.10 -16.23
CA ASN A 13 -13.00 12.42 -15.02
C ASN A 13 -13.89 12.70 -13.80
N VAL A 14 -14.24 13.96 -13.56
CA VAL A 14 -15.13 14.35 -12.46
C VAL A 14 -16.50 13.68 -12.58
N ARG A 15 -17.07 13.64 -13.78
CA ARG A 15 -18.35 12.94 -14.03
C ARG A 15 -18.22 11.44 -13.75
N TYR A 16 -17.16 10.82 -14.22
CA TYR A 16 -16.88 9.41 -14.01
C TYR A 16 -16.69 9.07 -12.52
N ILE A 17 -15.90 9.87 -11.80
CA ILE A 17 -15.68 9.67 -10.38
C ILE A 17 -16.97 9.82 -9.58
N LYS A 18 -17.76 10.86 -9.84
CA LYS A 18 -19.08 11.01 -9.19
C LYS A 18 -19.98 9.81 -9.43
N TYR A 19 -20.00 9.30 -10.65
CA TYR A 19 -20.78 8.10 -10.99
C TYR A 19 -20.29 6.87 -10.20
N ILE A 20 -18.98 6.59 -10.21
CA ILE A 20 -18.42 5.43 -9.49
C ILE A 20 -18.64 5.55 -7.99
N THR A 21 -18.39 6.73 -7.42
CA THR A 21 -18.58 6.97 -5.99
C THR A 21 -20.04 6.71 -5.62
N ALA A 22 -20.99 7.24 -6.36
CA ALA A 22 -22.41 7.00 -6.12
C ALA A 22 -22.82 5.51 -6.22
N ARG A 23 -22.10 4.73 -7.01
CA ARG A 23 -22.40 3.29 -7.19
C ARG A 23 -21.73 2.41 -6.13
N LEU A 24 -20.57 2.78 -5.64
CA LEU A 24 -19.74 1.90 -4.82
C LEU A 24 -19.66 2.33 -3.36
N ALA A 25 -19.97 3.58 -3.03
CA ALA A 25 -19.83 4.07 -1.66
C ALA A 25 -20.76 3.38 -0.63
N SER A 26 -21.81 2.68 -1.07
CA SER A 26 -22.65 1.88 -0.17
C SER A 26 -21.96 0.60 0.36
N PHE A 27 -20.86 0.18 -0.25
CA PHE A 27 -20.13 -1.01 0.18
C PHE A 27 -19.06 -0.64 1.21
N ARG A 28 -19.21 -1.10 2.43
CA ARG A 28 -18.31 -0.77 3.57
C ARG A 28 -16.86 -1.23 3.40
N ASN A 29 -16.57 -2.10 2.45
CA ASN A 29 -15.24 -2.66 2.16
C ASN A 29 -14.56 -1.98 0.98
N VAL A 30 -14.99 -0.78 0.62
CA VAL A 30 -14.36 0.04 -0.43
C VAL A 30 -13.29 0.94 0.19
N TRP A 31 -12.16 1.06 -0.49
CA TRP A 31 -11.13 2.07 -0.29
C TRP A 31 -10.90 2.77 -1.63
N TRP A 32 -10.64 4.06 -1.57
CA TRP A 32 -10.34 4.86 -2.76
C TRP A 32 -8.83 5.01 -2.90
N SER A 33 -8.25 4.40 -3.92
CA SER A 33 -6.90 4.72 -4.40
C SER A 33 -7.01 5.50 -5.69
N MET A 34 -6.57 6.76 -5.69
CA MET A 34 -6.76 7.66 -6.82
C MET A 34 -5.91 7.28 -8.03
N ALA A 35 -4.76 6.68 -7.81
CA ALA A 35 -3.92 6.08 -8.83
C ALA A 35 -3.01 5.03 -8.22
N ASN A 36 -2.59 4.08 -9.06
CA ASN A 36 -1.36 3.35 -8.89
C ASN A 36 -0.27 4.10 -9.65
N GLU A 37 0.87 4.38 -8.99
CA GLU A 37 2.02 5.06 -9.59
C GLU A 37 1.62 6.35 -10.35
N TRP A 38 0.97 7.27 -9.61
CA TRP A 38 0.41 8.51 -10.16
C TRP A 38 1.41 9.32 -11.00
N ASP A 39 2.67 9.26 -10.64
CA ASP A 39 3.78 9.99 -11.28
C ASP A 39 4.17 9.43 -12.65
N TYR A 40 3.76 8.21 -12.99
CA TYR A 40 3.90 7.65 -14.34
C TYR A 40 2.76 8.07 -15.28
N VAL A 41 1.68 8.63 -14.76
CA VAL A 41 0.56 9.11 -15.58
C VAL A 41 0.85 10.51 -16.11
N LYS A 42 1.66 10.61 -17.16
CA LYS A 42 2.17 11.87 -17.71
C LYS A 42 1.08 12.82 -18.27
N ALA A 43 -0.11 12.31 -18.54
CA ALA A 43 -1.24 13.10 -19.02
C ALA A 43 -1.97 13.86 -17.89
N LYS A 44 -1.56 13.69 -16.63
CA LYS A 44 -2.18 14.36 -15.48
C LYS A 44 -1.14 15.09 -14.65
N THR A 45 -1.52 16.26 -14.18
CA THR A 45 -0.75 17.08 -13.25
C THR A 45 -1.08 16.73 -11.79
N VAL A 46 -0.28 17.24 -10.87
CA VAL A 46 -0.59 17.15 -9.42
C VAL A 46 -1.93 17.80 -9.10
N ASP A 47 -2.27 18.93 -9.75
CA ASP A 47 -3.54 19.61 -9.51
C ASP A 47 -4.73 18.83 -10.05
N ASP A 48 -4.57 18.07 -11.12
CA ASP A 48 -5.59 17.13 -11.59
C ASP A 48 -5.87 16.06 -10.52
N TRP A 49 -4.84 15.46 -9.95
CA TRP A 49 -5.00 14.47 -8.88
C TRP A 49 -5.64 15.07 -7.63
N LYS A 50 -5.30 16.31 -7.26
CA LYS A 50 -5.96 17.02 -6.15
C LYS A 50 -7.44 17.24 -6.41
N LEU A 51 -7.81 17.67 -7.62
CA LEU A 51 -9.19 17.82 -8.04
C LEU A 51 -9.97 16.50 -7.95
N LEU A 52 -9.41 15.44 -8.48
CA LEU A 52 -10.06 14.13 -8.50
C LEU A 52 -10.23 13.56 -7.09
N THR A 53 -9.23 13.72 -6.22
CA THR A 53 -9.29 13.32 -4.81
C THR A 53 -10.41 14.06 -4.08
N LYS A 54 -10.47 15.37 -4.20
CA LYS A 54 -11.57 16.18 -3.63
C LYS A 54 -12.93 15.72 -4.12
N THR A 55 -13.03 15.44 -5.43
CA THR A 55 -14.28 14.97 -6.02
C THR A 55 -14.76 13.67 -5.38
N VAL A 56 -13.86 12.71 -5.11
CA VAL A 56 -14.23 11.47 -4.40
C VAL A 56 -14.74 11.80 -3.00
N VAL A 57 -13.94 12.50 -2.21
CA VAL A 57 -14.22 12.75 -0.79
C VAL A 57 -15.50 13.55 -0.59
N GLU A 58 -15.77 14.54 -1.44
CA GLU A 58 -16.99 15.35 -1.40
C GLU A 58 -18.26 14.58 -1.80
N ASN A 59 -18.12 13.50 -2.58
CA ASN A 59 -19.25 12.72 -3.06
C ASN A 59 -19.38 11.36 -2.35
N ASP A 60 -18.49 11.02 -1.43
CA ASP A 60 -18.56 9.82 -0.60
C ASP A 60 -19.19 10.14 0.78
N PRO A 61 -20.48 9.83 0.98
CA PRO A 61 -21.18 10.15 2.22
C PRO A 61 -20.70 9.31 3.42
N TYR A 62 -20.00 8.21 3.16
CA TYR A 62 -19.54 7.28 4.21
C TYR A 62 -18.09 7.52 4.63
N ARG A 63 -17.37 8.43 3.93
CA ARG A 63 -15.99 8.79 4.25
C ARG A 63 -15.05 7.59 4.29
N HIS A 64 -15.09 6.78 3.25
CA HIS A 64 -14.15 5.66 3.13
C HIS A 64 -12.71 6.13 3.10
N LEU A 65 -11.80 5.21 3.39
CA LEU A 65 -10.37 5.47 3.31
C LEU A 65 -9.99 5.91 1.89
N CYS A 66 -9.18 6.95 1.80
CA CYS A 66 -8.74 7.52 0.54
C CYS A 66 -7.25 7.82 0.59
N SER A 67 -6.53 7.45 -0.45
CA SER A 67 -5.12 7.78 -0.65
C SER A 67 -4.77 7.83 -2.14
N ILE A 68 -3.49 7.99 -2.44
CA ILE A 68 -2.93 7.91 -3.78
C ILE A 68 -1.57 7.23 -3.70
N HIS A 69 -1.24 6.36 -4.65
CA HIS A 69 -0.03 5.58 -4.65
C HIS A 69 0.98 6.12 -5.67
N GLY A 70 2.20 6.43 -5.22
CA GLY A 70 3.32 6.85 -6.07
C GLY A 70 4.30 5.72 -6.31
N ALA A 71 5.09 5.80 -7.39
CA ALA A 71 6.17 4.87 -7.66
C ALA A 71 7.26 4.91 -6.57
N THR A 72 8.20 3.99 -6.62
CA THR A 72 9.27 3.83 -5.62
C THR A 72 9.89 5.16 -5.22
N ALA A 73 9.89 5.45 -3.93
CA ALA A 73 10.39 6.68 -3.31
C ALA A 73 9.75 7.97 -3.81
N THR A 74 8.57 7.89 -4.44
CA THR A 74 7.81 9.06 -4.90
C THR A 74 6.61 9.27 -3.98
N TYR A 75 6.58 10.41 -3.29
CA TYR A 75 5.55 10.75 -2.32
C TYR A 75 4.65 11.85 -2.86
N PHE A 76 3.35 11.73 -2.56
CA PHE A 76 2.39 12.80 -2.80
C PHE A 76 2.32 13.75 -1.61
N ASP A 77 1.53 14.82 -1.73
CA ASP A 77 1.23 15.73 -0.61
C ASP A 77 0.20 15.10 0.35
N TYR A 78 0.66 14.14 1.16
CA TYR A 78 -0.21 13.46 2.13
C TYR A 78 -0.63 14.35 3.33
N TRP A 79 -0.22 15.62 3.37
CA TRP A 79 -0.76 16.61 4.32
C TRP A 79 -2.18 17.00 3.99
N MET A 80 -2.62 16.81 2.76
CA MET A 80 -3.99 17.09 2.35
C MET A 80 -4.98 16.34 3.26
N PRO A 81 -6.03 17.03 3.76
CA PRO A 81 -7.00 16.42 4.68
C PRO A 81 -7.86 15.33 4.05
N GLU A 82 -7.94 15.31 2.74
CA GLU A 82 -8.66 14.30 1.97
C GLU A 82 -8.02 12.91 2.07
N PHE A 83 -6.70 12.83 2.27
CA PHE A 83 -6.04 11.55 2.43
C PHE A 83 -6.12 11.06 3.87
N THR A 84 -6.61 9.85 4.06
CA THR A 84 -6.75 9.19 5.36
C THR A 84 -5.47 8.48 5.79
N HIS A 85 -4.63 8.11 4.85
CA HIS A 85 -3.38 7.39 5.07
C HIS A 85 -2.35 7.72 3.99
N VAL A 86 -1.09 7.43 4.29
CA VAL A 86 0.03 7.50 3.36
C VAL A 86 0.14 6.15 2.65
N SER A 87 0.17 6.16 1.32
CA SER A 87 0.33 4.98 0.48
C SER A 87 1.66 5.07 -0.27
N ILE A 88 2.53 4.11 -0.07
CA ILE A 88 3.90 4.14 -0.60
C ILE A 88 4.28 2.83 -1.30
N GLN A 89 5.24 2.95 -2.22
CA GLN A 89 5.90 1.84 -2.88
C GLN A 89 7.41 1.96 -2.62
N ASP A 90 7.90 1.27 -1.60
CA ASP A 90 9.33 1.30 -1.27
C ASP A 90 9.68 0.24 -0.23
N GLU A 91 10.75 -0.50 -0.46
CA GLU A 91 11.28 -1.42 0.54
C GLU A 91 12.04 -0.71 1.67
N ALA A 92 12.57 0.50 1.43
CA ALA A 92 13.36 1.21 2.43
C ALA A 92 12.63 1.46 3.75
N PRO A 93 11.33 1.86 3.78
CA PRO A 93 10.60 2.02 5.03
C PRO A 93 10.42 0.73 5.81
N VAL A 94 10.40 -0.42 5.17
CA VAL A 94 10.25 -1.72 5.85
C VAL A 94 11.61 -2.30 6.27
N LEU A 95 12.70 -1.88 5.63
CA LEU A 95 14.06 -2.26 6.04
C LEU A 95 14.61 -1.39 7.18
N SER A 96 14.05 -0.19 7.34
CA SER A 96 14.48 0.79 8.34
C SER A 96 13.32 1.20 9.25
N SER A 97 13.35 0.75 10.50
CA SER A 97 12.37 1.20 11.50
C SER A 97 12.41 2.72 11.72
N THR A 98 13.57 3.34 11.53
CA THR A 98 13.73 4.80 11.59
C THR A 98 12.95 5.50 10.48
N ALA A 99 13.02 4.99 9.23
CA ALA A 99 12.27 5.54 8.12
C ALA A 99 10.76 5.43 8.35
N SER A 100 10.28 4.27 8.79
CA SER A 100 8.88 4.04 9.15
C SER A 100 8.41 5.02 10.23
N ALA A 101 9.16 5.15 11.31
CA ALA A 101 8.85 6.06 12.40
C ALA A 101 8.85 7.52 11.94
N THR A 102 9.76 7.90 11.04
CA THR A 102 9.86 9.24 10.47
C THR A 102 8.61 9.57 9.63
N LEU A 103 8.19 8.69 8.72
CA LEU A 103 6.99 8.89 7.90
C LEU A 103 5.74 9.05 8.78
N ARG A 104 5.58 8.22 9.80
CA ARG A 104 4.46 8.34 10.75
C ARG A 104 4.47 9.66 11.50
N LYS A 105 5.63 10.11 11.97
CA LYS A 105 5.79 11.38 12.69
C LYS A 105 5.51 12.58 11.78
N ILE A 106 6.01 12.54 10.55
CA ILE A 106 5.83 13.60 9.56
C ILE A 106 4.34 13.77 9.26
N TYR A 107 3.70 12.74 8.75
CA TYR A 107 2.32 12.85 8.24
C TYR A 107 1.24 12.70 9.32
N ARG A 108 1.57 12.13 10.48
CA ARG A 108 0.62 11.82 11.58
C ARG A 108 -0.60 11.03 11.10
N LYS A 109 -0.37 10.15 10.16
CA LYS A 109 -1.37 9.28 9.53
C LYS A 109 -0.85 7.85 9.51
N PRO A 110 -1.74 6.83 9.43
CA PRO A 110 -1.31 5.48 9.11
C PRO A 110 -0.48 5.46 7.82
N VAL A 111 0.53 4.62 7.77
CA VAL A 111 1.37 4.42 6.58
C VAL A 111 1.18 2.99 6.10
N ILE A 112 0.89 2.83 4.83
CA ILE A 112 0.71 1.55 4.16
C ILE A 112 1.75 1.46 3.05
N CYS A 113 2.63 0.47 3.12
CA CYS A 113 3.50 0.11 2.01
C CYS A 113 2.71 -0.86 1.11
N ASP A 114 2.09 -0.31 0.08
CA ASP A 114 1.22 -1.05 -0.84
C ASP A 114 2.01 -1.96 -1.78
N GLU A 115 3.25 -1.59 -2.08
CA GLU A 115 4.15 -2.40 -2.89
C GLU A 115 5.56 -2.40 -2.29
N VAL A 116 5.90 -3.48 -1.59
CA VAL A 116 7.25 -3.73 -1.10
C VAL A 116 8.06 -4.63 -2.04
N GLY A 117 7.43 -5.09 -3.09
CA GLY A 117 7.86 -6.16 -3.98
C GLY A 117 6.95 -7.37 -3.82
N TYR A 118 7.21 -8.39 -4.60
CA TYR A 118 6.34 -9.57 -4.73
C TYR A 118 7.13 -10.86 -4.55
N GLU A 119 6.58 -11.79 -3.79
CA GLU A 119 7.07 -13.16 -3.80
C GLU A 119 6.87 -13.75 -5.19
N GLY A 120 7.92 -14.34 -5.78
CA GLY A 120 7.76 -14.80 -7.15
C GLY A 120 9.01 -15.33 -7.84
N ASN A 121 8.89 -15.49 -9.15
CA ASN A 121 9.94 -16.02 -10.02
C ASN A 121 10.21 -15.19 -11.28
N LEU A 122 9.84 -13.89 -11.26
CA LEU A 122 10.12 -13.02 -12.38
C LEU A 122 11.61 -12.67 -12.48
N PRO A 123 12.12 -12.28 -13.66
CA PRO A 123 13.51 -11.85 -13.83
C PRO A 123 13.81 -10.50 -13.17
N TYR A 124 12.81 -9.81 -12.65
CA TYR A 124 12.92 -8.47 -12.03
C TYR A 124 13.07 -8.57 -10.52
N ARG A 125 13.87 -7.67 -9.92
CA ARG A 125 14.11 -7.64 -8.48
C ARG A 125 12.81 -7.57 -7.66
N TRP A 126 11.88 -6.73 -8.07
CA TRP A 126 10.61 -6.53 -7.40
C TRP A 126 9.65 -7.72 -7.45
N GLY A 127 9.82 -8.65 -8.40
CA GLY A 127 8.92 -9.79 -8.63
C GLY A 127 9.57 -11.16 -8.37
N ARG A 128 10.65 -11.21 -7.56
CA ARG A 128 11.38 -12.45 -7.25
C ARG A 128 11.80 -12.57 -5.79
N LEU A 129 11.03 -11.96 -4.90
CA LEU A 129 11.30 -12.13 -3.47
C LEU A 129 11.11 -13.59 -3.08
N SER A 130 12.00 -14.08 -2.22
CA SER A 130 11.78 -15.38 -1.58
C SER A 130 10.67 -15.28 -0.54
N PRO A 131 10.05 -16.41 -0.13
CA PRO A 131 9.08 -16.43 0.96
C PRO A 131 9.62 -15.83 2.25
N GLN A 132 10.90 -16.01 2.52
CA GLN A 132 11.56 -15.47 3.70
C GLN A 132 11.69 -13.94 3.62
N GLN A 133 12.09 -13.41 2.47
CA GLN A 133 12.20 -11.97 2.25
C GLN A 133 10.84 -11.28 2.37
N MET A 134 9.79 -11.83 1.74
CA MET A 134 8.44 -11.29 1.87
C MET A 134 7.96 -11.30 3.32
N THR A 135 8.15 -12.40 4.04
CA THR A 135 7.80 -12.50 5.47
C THR A 135 8.58 -11.48 6.31
N TYR A 136 9.88 -11.34 6.03
CA TYR A 136 10.76 -10.39 6.71
C TYR A 136 10.28 -8.95 6.51
N PHE A 137 9.96 -8.56 5.28
CA PHE A 137 9.49 -7.21 5.00
C PHE A 137 8.18 -6.89 5.71
N ILE A 138 7.23 -7.81 5.67
CA ILE A 138 5.94 -7.62 6.35
C ILE A 138 6.14 -7.49 7.86
N LEU A 139 6.91 -8.40 8.48
CA LEU A 139 7.17 -8.35 9.91
C LEU A 139 7.92 -7.08 10.31
N ASN A 140 8.93 -6.71 9.55
CA ASN A 140 9.77 -5.54 9.85
C ASN A 140 8.97 -4.24 9.72
N GLY A 141 8.12 -4.12 8.71
CA GLY A 141 7.21 -2.99 8.57
C GLY A 141 6.23 -2.89 9.73
N LEU A 142 5.62 -4.00 10.14
CA LEU A 142 4.72 -4.04 11.30
C LEU A 142 5.44 -3.61 12.59
N LEU A 143 6.65 -4.11 12.84
CA LEU A 143 7.47 -3.70 13.97
C LEU A 143 7.89 -2.22 13.89
N GLY A 144 8.04 -1.67 12.70
CA GLY A 144 8.24 -0.24 12.44
C GLY A 144 6.97 0.61 12.57
N GLY A 145 5.83 -0.02 12.79
CA GLY A 145 4.53 0.64 12.96
C GLY A 145 3.88 1.09 11.64
N ILE A 146 4.20 0.43 10.54
CA ILE A 146 3.51 0.61 9.25
C ILE A 146 2.89 -0.71 8.82
N TYR A 147 1.93 -0.63 7.91
CA TYR A 147 1.32 -1.80 7.30
C TYR A 147 2.03 -2.13 5.99
N VAL A 148 2.18 -3.41 5.70
CA VAL A 148 2.79 -3.89 4.45
C VAL A 148 1.86 -4.89 3.80
N THR A 149 1.59 -4.74 2.52
CA THR A 149 0.74 -5.67 1.77
C THR A 149 1.55 -6.85 1.25
N HIS A 150 0.87 -7.97 1.12
CA HIS A 150 1.41 -9.18 0.51
C HIS A 150 1.02 -9.24 -0.97
N GLY A 151 1.95 -9.64 -1.83
CA GLY A 151 1.69 -9.87 -3.23
C GLY A 151 2.58 -10.96 -3.82
N GLU A 152 2.10 -11.61 -4.87
CA GLU A 152 2.80 -12.65 -5.60
C GLU A 152 2.85 -12.38 -7.09
N CYS A 153 3.99 -12.73 -7.70
CA CYS A 153 4.23 -12.67 -9.15
C CYS A 153 4.89 -13.97 -9.61
N TYR A 154 4.08 -14.97 -9.93
CA TYR A 154 4.57 -16.23 -10.49
C TYR A 154 4.17 -16.40 -11.94
N GLN A 155 5.15 -16.53 -12.80
CA GLN A 155 4.97 -16.85 -14.22
C GLN A 155 5.35 -18.34 -14.42
N GLN A 156 4.37 -19.22 -14.28
CA GLN A 156 4.54 -20.65 -14.47
C GLN A 156 3.45 -21.21 -15.35
N GLY A 157 3.84 -21.79 -16.47
CA GLY A 157 2.93 -22.52 -17.37
C GLY A 157 1.73 -21.68 -17.81
N ASN A 158 0.57 -22.31 -17.83
CA ASN A 158 -0.67 -21.71 -18.32
C ASN A 158 -1.47 -20.94 -17.26
N GLU A 159 -1.01 -20.90 -16.01
CA GLU A 159 -1.69 -20.23 -14.90
C GLU A 159 -0.75 -19.26 -14.18
N PRO A 160 -0.38 -18.14 -14.82
CA PRO A 160 0.45 -17.14 -14.14
C PRO A 160 -0.38 -16.42 -13.08
N ILE A 161 0.17 -16.27 -11.87
CA ILE A 161 -0.24 -15.21 -10.96
C ILE A 161 0.61 -14.00 -11.29
N PHE A 162 -0.03 -12.98 -11.82
CA PHE A 162 0.69 -11.79 -12.26
C PHE A 162 -0.21 -10.57 -12.09
N TRP A 163 0.13 -9.70 -11.14
CA TRP A 163 -0.64 -8.51 -10.79
C TRP A 163 -2.14 -8.80 -10.59
N ALA A 164 -2.99 -8.10 -11.33
CA ALA A 164 -4.44 -8.15 -11.20
C ALA A 164 -5.11 -9.37 -11.85
N GLN A 165 -4.37 -10.36 -12.31
CA GLN A 165 -4.98 -11.54 -12.95
C GLN A 165 -5.64 -12.50 -11.95
N GLY A 166 -5.28 -12.37 -10.67
CA GLY A 166 -5.81 -13.24 -9.63
C GLY A 166 -5.28 -14.68 -9.73
N GLY A 167 -5.99 -15.61 -9.13
CA GLY A 167 -5.64 -17.02 -9.11
C GLY A 167 -5.39 -17.55 -7.70
N SER A 168 -4.88 -18.80 -7.61
CA SER A 168 -4.49 -19.38 -6.34
C SER A 168 -3.06 -19.01 -5.97
N LEU A 169 -2.82 -18.66 -4.71
CA LEU A 169 -1.49 -18.36 -4.20
C LEU A 169 -0.55 -19.54 -4.43
N LYS A 170 0.64 -19.26 -4.93
CA LYS A 170 1.67 -20.26 -5.28
C LYS A 170 2.88 -20.20 -4.35
N GLY A 171 3.07 -19.06 -3.68
CA GLY A 171 4.15 -18.85 -2.74
C GLY A 171 3.91 -19.50 -1.38
N GLU A 172 4.86 -19.34 -0.49
CA GLU A 172 4.84 -19.93 0.85
C GLU A 172 4.75 -18.89 1.97
N SER A 173 4.99 -17.61 1.68
CA SER A 173 4.98 -16.55 2.71
C SER A 173 3.59 -16.33 3.29
N TRP A 174 2.53 -16.49 2.53
CA TRP A 174 1.16 -16.28 3.00
C TRP A 174 0.80 -17.12 4.24
N LYS A 175 1.38 -18.32 4.40
CA LYS A 175 1.19 -19.18 5.57
C LYS A 175 1.76 -18.52 6.82
N ARG A 176 2.94 -17.88 6.69
CA ARG A 176 3.60 -17.16 7.77
C ARG A 176 2.89 -15.86 8.09
N VAL A 177 2.42 -15.15 7.06
CA VAL A 177 1.61 -13.94 7.23
C VAL A 177 0.31 -14.25 7.96
N LYS A 178 -0.35 -15.36 7.63
CA LYS A 178 -1.52 -15.85 8.37
C LYS A 178 -1.19 -16.12 9.85
N PHE A 179 -0.04 -16.70 10.14
CA PHE A 179 0.40 -16.93 11.52
C PHE A 179 0.68 -15.61 12.25
N LEU A 180 1.36 -14.64 11.61
CA LEU A 180 1.57 -13.31 12.18
C LEU A 180 0.24 -12.62 12.52
N ARG A 181 -0.75 -12.75 11.67
CA ARG A 181 -2.08 -12.21 11.92
C ARG A 181 -2.71 -12.80 13.19
N THR A 182 -2.59 -14.10 13.41
CA THR A 182 -3.10 -14.74 14.65
C THR A 182 -2.43 -14.17 15.90
N ILE A 183 -1.15 -13.85 15.84
CA ILE A 183 -0.43 -13.23 16.96
C ILE A 183 -0.96 -11.81 17.20
N LEU A 184 -1.10 -11.01 16.15
CA LEU A 184 -1.58 -9.63 16.25
C LEU A 184 -3.02 -9.55 16.75
N GLU A 185 -3.88 -10.46 16.29
CA GLU A 185 -5.29 -10.53 16.74
C GLU A 185 -5.45 -11.01 18.19
N ALA A 186 -4.47 -11.76 18.70
CA ALA A 186 -4.44 -12.20 20.10
C ALA A 186 -3.76 -11.19 21.05
N ALA A 187 -3.08 -10.19 20.51
CA ALA A 187 -2.39 -9.19 21.31
C ALA A 187 -3.39 -8.23 21.98
N PRO A 188 -3.06 -7.69 23.17
CA PRO A 188 -3.90 -6.70 23.82
C PRO A 188 -4.12 -5.47 22.94
N TYR A 189 -5.34 -4.99 22.86
CA TYR A 189 -5.66 -3.77 22.13
C TYR A 189 -5.87 -2.59 23.11
N PRO A 190 -5.42 -1.36 22.77
CA PRO A 190 -4.69 -1.01 21.57
C PRO A 190 -3.21 -1.40 21.60
N LEU A 191 -2.66 -1.75 20.42
CA LEU A 191 -1.21 -1.93 20.26
C LEU A 191 -0.55 -0.55 20.21
N GLU A 192 0.42 -0.33 21.07
CA GLU A 192 1.22 0.89 21.10
C GLU A 192 2.64 0.61 20.65
N MET A 193 3.21 1.56 19.90
CA MET A 193 4.60 1.51 19.52
C MET A 193 5.47 1.96 20.70
N ALA A 194 6.37 1.09 21.13
CA ALA A 194 7.33 1.37 22.17
C ALA A 194 8.77 1.25 21.65
N ASP A 195 9.68 2.03 22.21
CA ASP A 195 11.10 1.83 21.95
C ASP A 195 11.55 0.49 22.58
N ILE A 196 12.40 -0.23 21.84
CA ILE A 196 12.94 -1.50 22.34
C ILE A 196 13.89 -1.20 23.51
N SER A 197 13.55 -1.68 24.69
CA SER A 197 14.44 -1.68 25.85
C SER A 197 15.65 -2.60 25.60
N ARG A 198 16.84 -2.16 26.00
CA ARG A 198 18.06 -2.99 25.94
C ARG A 198 17.91 -4.30 26.73
N ASP A 199 17.05 -4.32 27.72
CA ASP A 199 16.76 -5.51 28.54
C ASP A 199 15.96 -6.59 27.79
N LEU A 200 15.29 -6.21 26.70
CA LEU A 200 14.51 -7.12 25.85
C LEU A 200 15.29 -7.65 24.64
N VAL A 201 16.49 -7.12 24.39
CA VAL A 201 17.29 -7.47 23.22
C VAL A 201 18.66 -7.96 23.65
N THR A 202 18.96 -9.22 23.36
CA THR A 202 20.25 -9.83 23.68
C THR A 202 21.36 -9.48 22.67
N SER A 203 20.99 -9.00 21.48
CA SER A 203 21.91 -8.52 20.45
C SER A 203 21.23 -7.45 19.60
N THR A 204 21.93 -6.34 19.37
CA THR A 204 21.53 -5.29 18.42
C THR A 204 22.23 -5.42 17.07
N ALA A 205 23.14 -6.37 16.94
CA ALA A 205 23.78 -6.72 15.68
C ALA A 205 22.88 -7.69 14.93
N GLY A 206 22.36 -7.27 13.79
CA GLY A 206 21.76 -8.18 12.83
C GLY A 206 22.79 -9.14 12.24
N PRO A 207 22.36 -10.23 11.62
CA PRO A 207 23.25 -11.11 10.86
C PRO A 207 23.89 -10.39 9.69
#